data_82113d58168ec838cdc1fb81f8a9440a
#
_entry.id   82113d58168ec838cdc1fb81f8a9440a
#
_cell.length_a   1.000
_cell.length_b   1.000
_cell.length_c   1.000
_cell.angle_alpha   90.00
_cell.angle_beta   90.00
_cell.angle_gamma   90.00
#
_symmetry.space_group_name_H-M   'P 1'
#
loop_
_entity.id
_entity.type
_entity.pdbx_description
1 polymer ?
#
loop_
_entity_poly.entity_id
_entity_poly.type
_entity_poly.pdbx_seq_one_letter_code
_entity_poly.pdbx_strand_id
1 'polypeptide(L)'
;MILYHGSDHIIEKPVFGEGKSYNDYGRGFYCTEHVELAKEWVCATGGDGYANRYQLEMGGLSVLNLNTSEYNILNWLAILLENRKFNVAEGLPQRAKAYILENFKVDYKKYDIIIGYRADDSYFSYAGDFVNGTLSLSDLSEAMRLGKLGEQVVLKSKKAFDALTFVEGIKAPREEYFAKYKQRDEEARGKYRTIATKPVAEDATYVIDIIRNNWKNGQGI
;
A
#
# COMPACT_ATOMS: atom_id res chain seq x y z
N MET A 1 4.12 2.00 -19.93
CA MET A 1 4.38 1.27 -18.67
C MET A 1 3.78 -0.12 -18.76
N ILE A 2 4.49 -1.17 -18.35
CA ILE A 2 3.93 -2.54 -18.27
C ILE A 2 3.43 -2.77 -16.86
N LEU A 3 2.19 -3.28 -16.73
CA LEU A 3 1.53 -3.55 -15.46
C LEU A 3 0.99 -4.97 -15.41
N TYR A 4 0.91 -5.53 -14.21
CA TYR A 4 0.35 -6.84 -13.94
C TYR A 4 -0.71 -6.76 -12.84
N HIS A 5 -1.84 -7.41 -13.07
CA HIS A 5 -2.90 -7.58 -12.07
C HIS A 5 -3.13 -9.06 -11.81
N GLY A 6 -3.08 -9.48 -10.55
CA GLY A 6 -3.36 -10.87 -10.15
C GLY A 6 -4.86 -11.08 -9.91
N SER A 7 -5.46 -12.06 -10.59
CA SER A 7 -6.86 -12.46 -10.40
C SER A 7 -7.08 -13.95 -10.70
N ASP A 8 -8.19 -14.50 -10.22
CA ASP A 8 -8.58 -15.90 -10.43
C ASP A 8 -9.01 -16.22 -11.87
N HIS A 9 -9.17 -15.19 -12.71
CA HIS A 9 -9.51 -15.31 -14.12
C HIS A 9 -8.80 -14.27 -14.97
N ILE A 10 -8.85 -14.43 -16.30
CA ILE A 10 -8.33 -13.44 -17.23
C ILE A 10 -9.28 -12.26 -17.31
N ILE A 11 -8.75 -11.06 -17.09
CA ILE A 11 -9.49 -9.79 -17.19
C ILE A 11 -8.93 -9.03 -18.39
N GLU A 12 -9.55 -9.21 -19.57
CA GLU A 12 -9.12 -8.50 -20.79
C GLU A 12 -9.44 -6.99 -20.72
N LYS A 13 -10.56 -6.64 -20.11
CA LYS A 13 -11.01 -5.25 -19.98
C LYS A 13 -11.51 -4.97 -18.56
N PRO A 14 -10.69 -4.37 -17.70
CA PRO A 14 -11.12 -3.94 -16.38
C PRO A 14 -12.25 -2.92 -16.46
N VAL A 15 -13.25 -3.05 -15.58
CA VAL A 15 -14.42 -2.16 -15.54
C VAL A 15 -14.19 -1.04 -14.53
N PHE A 16 -14.27 0.21 -14.99
CA PHE A 16 -14.16 1.37 -14.12
C PHE A 16 -15.29 1.42 -13.10
N GLY A 17 -14.95 1.67 -11.84
CA GLY A 17 -15.92 1.74 -10.75
C GLY A 17 -16.17 0.41 -10.04
N GLU A 18 -15.70 -0.70 -10.55
CA GLU A 18 -15.66 -1.98 -9.85
C GLU A 18 -14.53 -2.03 -8.83
N GLY A 19 -14.55 -3.05 -7.98
CA GLY A 19 -13.58 -3.23 -6.92
C GLY A 19 -14.04 -2.64 -5.56
N LYS A 20 -13.31 -3.04 -4.53
CA LYS A 20 -13.63 -2.71 -3.13
C LYS A 20 -13.26 -1.26 -2.82
N SER A 21 -14.17 -0.53 -2.18
CA SER A 21 -13.93 0.87 -1.76
C SER A 21 -13.01 1.00 -0.54
N TYR A 22 -12.76 -0.12 0.16
CA TYR A 22 -11.95 -0.19 1.38
C TYR A 22 -10.55 -0.81 1.18
N ASN A 23 -10.01 -0.73 -0.05
CA ASN A 23 -8.60 -1.03 -0.33
C ASN A 23 -7.70 0.15 0.10
N ASP A 24 -6.39 -0.01 0.08
CA ASP A 24 -5.40 0.95 0.61
C ASP A 24 -5.59 2.38 0.07
N TYR A 25 -5.90 2.51 -1.22
CA TYR A 25 -6.15 3.77 -1.92
C TYR A 25 -7.63 3.93 -2.31
N GLY A 26 -8.53 3.16 -1.66
CA GLY A 26 -9.94 3.12 -1.99
C GLY A 26 -10.24 2.36 -3.30
N ARG A 27 -11.32 2.72 -3.97
CA ARG A 27 -11.72 2.06 -5.20
C ARG A 27 -10.75 2.37 -6.34
N GLY A 28 -10.34 1.35 -7.09
CA GLY A 28 -9.43 1.45 -8.22
C GLY A 28 -9.03 0.08 -8.76
N PHE A 29 -8.27 0.05 -9.84
CA PHE A 29 -7.66 -1.16 -10.40
C PHE A 29 -6.20 -1.24 -9.95
N TYR A 30 -5.88 -2.25 -9.16
CA TYR A 30 -4.63 -2.40 -8.45
C TYR A 30 -3.66 -3.28 -9.22
N CYS A 31 -2.52 -2.72 -9.63
CA CYS A 31 -1.48 -3.38 -10.40
C CYS A 31 -0.11 -3.29 -9.71
N THR A 32 0.83 -4.01 -10.27
CA THR A 32 2.27 -3.93 -9.96
C THR A 32 3.07 -4.01 -11.26
N GLU A 33 4.30 -3.51 -11.26
CA GLU A 33 5.24 -3.70 -12.38
C GLU A 33 5.96 -5.07 -12.33
N HIS A 34 5.73 -5.87 -11.27
CA HIS A 34 6.41 -7.14 -11.02
C HIS A 34 5.47 -8.32 -11.23
N VAL A 35 5.69 -9.10 -12.29
CA VAL A 35 4.87 -10.26 -12.65
C VAL A 35 4.79 -11.31 -11.53
N GLU A 36 5.92 -11.58 -10.85
CA GLU A 36 5.97 -12.58 -9.78
C GLU A 36 5.11 -12.16 -8.58
N LEU A 37 5.10 -10.86 -8.22
CA LEU A 37 4.21 -10.36 -7.17
C LEU A 37 2.73 -10.49 -7.55
N ALA A 38 2.37 -10.20 -8.79
CA ALA A 38 1.00 -10.35 -9.25
C ALA A 38 0.53 -11.82 -9.16
N LYS A 39 1.39 -12.78 -9.48
CA LYS A 39 1.12 -14.21 -9.34
C LYS A 39 0.96 -14.64 -7.87
N GLU A 40 1.82 -14.12 -6.99
CA GLU A 40 1.70 -14.38 -5.55
C GLU A 40 0.39 -13.83 -4.98
N TRP A 41 -0.04 -12.65 -5.43
CA TRP A 41 -1.26 -12.01 -4.93
C TRP A 41 -2.51 -12.83 -5.20
N VAL A 42 -2.63 -13.42 -6.38
CA VAL A 42 -3.80 -14.25 -6.69
C VAL A 42 -3.80 -15.56 -5.90
N CYS A 43 -2.64 -16.17 -5.73
CA CYS A 43 -2.53 -17.45 -5.03
C CYS A 43 -2.74 -17.34 -3.52
N ALA A 44 -2.59 -16.15 -2.94
CA ALA A 44 -2.86 -15.90 -1.51
C ALA A 44 -4.32 -16.20 -1.11
N THR A 45 -5.28 -16.09 -2.04
CA THR A 45 -6.72 -16.29 -1.80
C THR A 45 -7.20 -17.73 -1.99
N GLY A 46 -6.36 -18.67 -2.44
CA GLY A 46 -6.64 -20.09 -2.31
C GLY A 46 -6.81 -20.91 -3.59
N GLY A 47 -6.56 -20.37 -4.77
CA GLY A 47 -6.66 -21.09 -6.07
C GLY A 47 -5.51 -20.80 -7.02
N ASP A 48 -5.50 -21.49 -8.15
CA ASP A 48 -4.76 -21.09 -9.32
C ASP A 48 -5.36 -19.79 -9.88
N GLY A 49 -4.54 -19.04 -10.63
CA GLY A 49 -5.03 -17.84 -11.28
C GLY A 49 -4.10 -17.32 -12.36
N TYR A 50 -4.17 -16.03 -12.59
CA TYR A 50 -3.45 -15.38 -13.68
C TYR A 50 -2.85 -14.05 -13.21
N ALA A 51 -1.63 -13.77 -13.66
CA ALA A 51 -1.10 -12.42 -13.72
C ALA A 51 -1.49 -11.82 -15.09
N ASN A 52 -2.48 -10.97 -15.12
CA ASN A 52 -2.93 -10.29 -16.32
C ASN A 52 -1.96 -9.16 -16.64
N ARG A 53 -1.34 -9.22 -17.81
CA ARG A 53 -0.38 -8.23 -18.30
C ARG A 53 -1.06 -7.18 -19.15
N TYR A 54 -0.71 -5.94 -18.88
CA TYR A 54 -1.25 -4.79 -19.61
C TYR A 54 -0.13 -3.84 -20.03
N GLN A 55 -0.40 -3.14 -21.13
CA GLN A 55 0.32 -1.93 -21.54
C GLN A 55 -0.50 -0.72 -21.14
N LEU A 56 0.08 0.19 -20.34
CA LEU A 56 -0.54 1.47 -19.98
C LEU A 56 0.14 2.62 -20.70
N GLU A 57 -0.64 3.37 -21.47
CA GLU A 57 -0.19 4.60 -22.12
C GLU A 57 -0.26 5.76 -21.11
N MET A 58 0.92 6.30 -20.76
CA MET A 58 1.05 7.31 -19.70
C MET A 58 0.75 8.74 -20.16
N GLY A 59 0.67 8.96 -21.48
CA GLY A 59 0.50 10.30 -22.06
C GLY A 59 -0.75 11.01 -21.55
N GLY A 60 -0.55 12.16 -20.92
CA GLY A 60 -1.63 13.00 -20.41
C GLY A 60 -2.31 12.51 -19.12
N LEU A 61 -1.86 11.42 -18.49
CA LEU A 61 -2.35 10.99 -17.19
C LEU A 61 -1.65 11.74 -16.05
N SER A 62 -2.42 12.16 -15.05
CA SER A 62 -1.88 12.75 -13.82
C SER A 62 -1.49 11.64 -12.84
N VAL A 63 -0.26 11.69 -12.31
CA VAL A 63 0.30 10.67 -11.43
C VAL A 63 0.65 11.26 -10.08
N LEU A 64 0.14 10.66 -9.01
CA LEU A 64 0.62 10.86 -7.65
C LEU A 64 1.60 9.74 -7.31
N ASN A 65 2.88 10.05 -7.19
CA ASN A 65 3.89 9.11 -6.73
C ASN A 65 4.31 9.44 -5.29
N LEU A 66 3.83 8.64 -4.33
CA LEU A 66 4.08 8.82 -2.90
C LEU A 66 5.51 8.41 -2.47
N ASN A 67 6.32 7.88 -3.39
CA ASN A 67 7.70 7.47 -3.12
C ASN A 67 8.73 8.54 -3.50
N THR A 68 8.27 9.73 -3.93
CA THR A 68 9.13 10.89 -4.16
C THR A 68 9.46 11.60 -2.84
N SER A 69 10.48 12.42 -2.84
CA SER A 69 10.89 13.22 -1.67
C SER A 69 9.88 14.29 -1.24
N GLU A 70 8.84 14.55 -2.03
CA GLU A 70 7.74 15.45 -1.67
C GLU A 70 6.81 14.87 -0.61
N TYR A 71 6.81 13.54 -0.46
CA TYR A 71 5.93 12.80 0.44
C TYR A 71 6.73 11.97 1.44
N ASN A 72 6.16 11.80 2.60
CA ASN A 72 6.69 10.92 3.64
C ASN A 72 5.68 9.80 3.98
N ILE A 73 6.09 8.90 4.86
CA ILE A 73 5.27 7.74 5.23
C ILE A 73 3.93 8.15 5.86
N LEU A 74 3.83 9.33 6.50
CA LEU A 74 2.58 9.80 7.11
C LEU A 74 1.55 10.22 6.06
N ASN A 75 1.98 10.69 4.88
CA ASN A 75 1.07 10.96 3.76
C ASN A 75 0.42 9.67 3.24
N TRP A 76 1.21 8.62 3.07
CA TRP A 76 0.69 7.30 2.72
C TRP A 76 -0.24 6.77 3.82
N LEU A 77 0.17 6.87 5.09
CA LEU A 77 -0.63 6.43 6.24
C LEU A 77 -1.97 7.15 6.31
N ALA A 78 -2.00 8.47 6.04
CA ALA A 78 -3.25 9.24 6.01
C ALA A 78 -4.23 8.70 4.94
N ILE A 79 -3.74 8.35 3.75
CA ILE A 79 -4.56 7.74 2.70
C ILE A 79 -5.07 6.37 3.13
N LEU A 80 -4.22 5.54 3.75
CA LEU A 80 -4.59 4.22 4.26
C LEU A 80 -5.69 4.32 5.32
N LEU A 81 -5.52 5.23 6.31
CA LEU A 81 -6.48 5.46 7.40
C LEU A 81 -7.83 6.01 6.91
N GLU A 82 -7.85 6.76 5.80
CA GLU A 82 -9.09 7.25 5.18
C GLU A 82 -9.88 6.12 4.52
N ASN A 83 -9.20 5.16 3.88
CA ASN A 83 -9.85 4.16 3.03
C ASN A 83 -10.09 2.81 3.73
N ARG A 84 -9.17 2.35 4.56
CA ARG A 84 -9.30 1.07 5.25
C ARG A 84 -10.15 1.20 6.52
N LYS A 85 -10.89 0.15 6.85
CA LYS A 85 -11.57 0.05 8.14
C LYS A 85 -10.51 -0.12 9.23
N PHE A 86 -10.22 0.96 9.93
CA PHE A 86 -9.21 1.02 10.96
C PHE A 86 -9.89 1.27 12.32
N ASN A 87 -10.15 0.19 13.05
CA ASN A 87 -10.67 0.30 14.41
C ASN A 87 -9.51 0.62 15.36
N VAL A 88 -9.59 1.75 16.01
CA VAL A 88 -8.63 2.20 17.02
C VAL A 88 -9.28 2.26 18.40
N ALA A 89 -8.50 1.95 19.42
CA ALA A 89 -8.92 2.14 20.80
C ALA A 89 -9.12 3.63 21.11
N GLU A 90 -9.90 3.92 22.13
CA GLU A 90 -10.05 5.29 22.65
C GLU A 90 -8.71 5.82 23.18
N GLY A 91 -8.59 7.14 23.31
CA GLY A 91 -7.41 7.82 23.83
C GLY A 91 -6.39 8.17 22.74
N LEU A 92 -5.12 7.81 22.93
CA LEU A 92 -4.03 8.18 22.02
C LEU A 92 -4.25 7.68 20.59
N PRO A 93 -4.64 6.41 20.34
CA PRO A 93 -4.83 5.92 18.97
C PRO A 93 -5.89 6.69 18.19
N GLN A 94 -7.01 7.03 18.84
CA GLN A 94 -8.08 7.81 18.20
C GLN A 94 -7.61 9.23 17.88
N ARG A 95 -6.87 9.86 18.80
CA ARG A 95 -6.28 11.20 18.58
C ARG A 95 -5.22 11.17 17.48
N ALA A 96 -4.36 10.13 17.47
CA ALA A 96 -3.34 9.94 16.45
C ALA A 96 -3.97 9.80 15.05
N LYS A 97 -4.97 8.95 14.91
CA LYS A 97 -5.70 8.80 13.64
C LYS A 97 -6.30 10.13 13.17
N ALA A 98 -6.97 10.86 14.06
CA ALA A 98 -7.57 12.16 13.72
C ALA A 98 -6.49 13.16 13.30
N TYR A 99 -5.38 13.25 14.04
CA TYR A 99 -4.28 14.16 13.77
C TYR A 99 -3.60 13.89 12.42
N ILE A 100 -3.34 12.61 12.10
CA ILE A 100 -2.72 12.21 10.83
C ILE A 100 -3.66 12.55 9.66
N LEU A 101 -4.94 12.26 9.78
CA LEU A 101 -5.94 12.59 8.76
C LEU A 101 -6.08 14.09 8.52
N GLU A 102 -5.96 14.91 9.56
CA GLU A 102 -6.06 16.37 9.46
C GLU A 102 -4.80 17.02 8.87
N ASN A 103 -3.60 16.56 9.27
CA ASN A 103 -2.36 17.28 9.04
C ASN A 103 -1.46 16.68 7.92
N PHE A 104 -1.69 15.42 7.52
CA PHE A 104 -0.86 14.72 6.52
C PHE A 104 -1.64 14.25 5.29
N LYS A 105 -2.90 14.62 5.19
CA LYS A 105 -3.74 14.24 4.05
C LYS A 105 -3.24 14.87 2.76
N VAL A 106 -3.19 14.07 1.71
CA VAL A 106 -2.90 14.47 0.33
C VAL A 106 -4.20 14.43 -0.48
N ASP A 107 -4.40 15.39 -1.37
CA ASP A 107 -5.53 15.37 -2.31
C ASP A 107 -5.28 14.38 -3.45
N TYR A 108 -5.31 13.07 -3.11
CA TYR A 108 -5.02 11.99 -4.03
C TYR A 108 -6.15 11.68 -5.02
N LYS A 109 -7.38 12.15 -4.73
CA LYS A 109 -8.58 11.83 -5.53
C LYS A 109 -8.61 12.49 -6.90
N LYS A 110 -7.82 13.53 -7.09
CA LYS A 110 -7.70 14.26 -8.36
C LYS A 110 -6.77 13.60 -9.39
N TYR A 111 -6.01 12.60 -8.98
CA TYR A 111 -5.04 11.95 -9.84
C TYR A 111 -5.64 10.73 -10.58
N ASP A 112 -5.16 10.52 -11.80
CA ASP A 112 -5.54 9.37 -12.62
C ASP A 112 -4.90 8.08 -12.11
N ILE A 113 -3.67 8.20 -11.59
CA ILE A 113 -2.85 7.08 -11.10
C ILE A 113 -2.26 7.44 -9.74
N ILE A 114 -2.20 6.47 -8.85
CA ILE A 114 -1.46 6.55 -7.58
C ILE A 114 -0.40 5.45 -7.56
N ILE A 115 0.83 5.83 -7.19
CA ILE A 115 1.95 4.90 -6.95
C ILE A 115 2.35 5.03 -5.48
N GLY A 116 2.43 3.90 -4.77
CA GLY A 116 2.81 3.92 -3.36
C GLY A 116 2.90 2.53 -2.75
N TYR A 117 3.17 2.47 -1.45
CA TYR A 117 3.31 1.21 -0.72
C TYR A 117 2.02 0.38 -0.76
N ARG A 118 2.20 -0.93 -0.71
CA ARG A 118 1.12 -1.88 -0.48
C ARG A 118 1.01 -2.21 1.00
N ALA A 119 -0.19 -2.15 1.54
CA ALA A 119 -0.52 -2.67 2.87
C ALA A 119 -1.33 -3.97 2.71
N ASP A 120 -0.65 -5.12 2.69
CA ASP A 120 -1.34 -6.38 2.98
C ASP A 120 -1.66 -6.49 4.48
N ASP A 121 -2.25 -7.61 4.90
CA ASP A 121 -2.73 -7.75 6.28
C ASP A 121 -1.62 -7.62 7.33
N SER A 122 -0.37 -8.02 7.00
CA SER A 122 0.78 -7.89 7.89
C SER A 122 1.20 -6.43 8.05
N TYR A 123 1.30 -5.71 6.95
CA TYR A 123 1.73 -4.29 6.95
C TYR A 123 0.66 -3.37 7.51
N PHE A 124 -0.60 -3.77 7.41
CA PHE A 124 -1.70 -3.06 8.06
C PHE A 124 -1.55 -3.09 9.60
N SER A 125 -1.03 -4.20 10.17
CA SER A 125 -0.74 -4.26 11.61
C SER A 125 0.39 -3.29 12.01
N TYR A 126 1.42 -3.11 11.17
CA TYR A 126 2.52 -2.15 11.46
C TYR A 126 2.02 -0.70 11.51
N ALA A 127 1.11 -0.34 10.59
CA ALA A 127 0.43 0.94 10.65
C ALA A 127 -0.39 1.09 11.95
N GLY A 128 -1.00 -0.01 12.41
CA GLY A 128 -1.71 -0.09 13.69
C GLY A 128 -0.80 0.17 14.89
N ASP A 129 0.36 -0.48 14.92
CA ASP A 129 1.32 -0.34 16.02
C ASP A 129 1.87 1.10 16.10
N PHE A 130 2.09 1.75 14.95
CA PHE A 130 2.46 3.16 14.94
C PHE A 130 1.36 4.07 15.48
N VAL A 131 0.11 3.89 15.05
CA VAL A 131 -1.03 4.69 15.53
C VAL A 131 -1.29 4.45 17.02
N ASN A 132 -1.02 3.24 17.50
CA ASN A 132 -1.11 2.89 18.92
C ASN A 132 0.05 3.47 19.76
N GLY A 133 1.09 4.03 19.13
CA GLY A 133 2.25 4.63 19.79
C GLY A 133 3.29 3.61 20.26
N THR A 134 3.25 2.37 19.76
CA THR A 134 4.20 1.30 20.10
C THR A 134 5.33 1.15 19.09
N LEU A 135 5.22 1.77 17.92
CA LEU A 135 6.22 1.77 16.86
C LEU A 135 6.67 3.19 16.56
N SER A 136 7.98 3.41 16.36
CA SER A 136 8.52 4.73 15.99
C SER A 136 8.27 5.04 14.49
N LEU A 137 8.43 6.30 14.12
CA LEU A 137 8.29 6.76 12.73
C LEU A 137 9.35 6.12 11.81
N SER A 138 10.58 6.02 12.28
CA SER A 138 11.67 5.36 11.55
C SER A 138 11.41 3.86 11.38
N ASP A 139 10.93 3.19 12.42
CA ASP A 139 10.61 1.77 12.39
C ASP A 139 9.41 1.48 11.49
N LEU A 140 8.39 2.34 11.46
CA LEU A 140 7.30 2.23 10.49
C LEU A 140 7.84 2.33 9.05
N SER A 141 8.72 3.31 8.79
CA SER A 141 9.32 3.51 7.46
C SER A 141 10.18 2.31 7.04
N GLU A 142 10.91 1.69 7.97
CA GLU A 142 11.67 0.46 7.75
C GLU A 142 10.73 -0.72 7.49
N ALA A 143 9.72 -0.90 8.35
CA ALA A 143 8.76 -1.99 8.27
C ALA A 143 8.00 -2.02 6.94
N MET A 144 7.61 -0.86 6.40
CA MET A 144 6.89 -0.77 5.13
C MET A 144 7.72 -1.17 3.89
N ARG A 145 9.05 -1.32 4.05
CA ARG A 145 9.96 -1.80 3.00
C ARG A 145 10.32 -3.28 3.13
N LEU A 146 9.86 -3.94 4.19
CA LEU A 146 10.09 -5.37 4.40
C LEU A 146 9.38 -6.19 3.31
N GLY A 147 9.85 -7.43 3.09
CA GLY A 147 9.23 -8.38 2.18
C GLY A 147 9.28 -8.00 0.70
N LYS A 148 9.84 -6.86 0.36
CA LYS A 148 9.97 -6.40 -1.05
C LYS A 148 8.65 -6.52 -1.81
N LEU A 149 7.52 -6.12 -1.20
CA LEU A 149 6.19 -6.18 -1.82
C LEU A 149 6.06 -5.25 -3.03
N GLY A 150 7.09 -4.41 -3.26
CA GLY A 150 7.10 -3.47 -4.36
C GLY A 150 6.06 -2.36 -4.17
N GLU A 151 5.88 -1.63 -5.23
CA GLU A 151 4.92 -0.54 -5.33
C GLU A 151 3.62 -1.06 -5.92
N GLN A 152 2.52 -0.51 -5.43
CA GLN A 152 1.23 -0.62 -6.12
C GLN A 152 1.09 0.55 -7.09
N VAL A 153 0.62 0.24 -8.29
CA VAL A 153 0.15 1.20 -9.28
C VAL A 153 -1.36 1.08 -9.37
N VAL A 154 -2.06 2.11 -8.94
CA VAL A 154 -3.53 2.07 -8.82
C VAL A 154 -4.16 3.03 -9.81
N LEU A 155 -4.92 2.48 -10.77
CA LEU A 155 -5.69 3.27 -11.73
C LEU A 155 -6.97 3.76 -11.05
N LYS A 156 -7.20 5.09 -11.06
CA LYS A 156 -8.26 5.74 -10.30
C LYS A 156 -9.33 6.38 -11.18
N SER A 157 -9.01 6.79 -12.39
CA SER A 157 -9.93 7.48 -13.29
C SER A 157 -10.35 6.64 -14.48
N LYS A 158 -11.50 6.96 -15.07
CA LYS A 158 -11.92 6.35 -16.33
C LYS A 158 -10.87 6.53 -17.42
N LYS A 159 -10.21 7.69 -17.47
CA LYS A 159 -9.14 7.99 -18.41
C LYS A 159 -7.96 7.02 -18.29
N ALA A 160 -7.54 6.67 -17.06
CA ALA A 160 -6.49 5.68 -16.85
C ALA A 160 -6.93 4.27 -17.28
N PHE A 161 -8.20 3.89 -17.04
CA PHE A 161 -8.75 2.62 -17.51
C PHE A 161 -8.83 2.55 -19.06
N ASP A 162 -9.22 3.64 -19.72
CA ASP A 162 -9.31 3.71 -21.18
C ASP A 162 -7.90 3.68 -21.85
N ALA A 163 -6.85 4.07 -21.13
CA ALA A 163 -5.46 4.02 -21.57
C ALA A 163 -4.78 2.66 -21.37
N LEU A 164 -5.49 1.68 -20.80
CA LEU A 164 -4.97 0.35 -20.49
C LEU A 164 -5.32 -0.62 -21.62
N THR A 165 -4.32 -1.31 -22.17
CA THR A 165 -4.49 -2.34 -23.19
C THR A 165 -4.05 -3.69 -22.65
N PHE A 166 -4.92 -4.70 -22.71
CA PHE A 166 -4.61 -6.07 -22.35
C PHE A 166 -3.62 -6.68 -23.34
N VAL A 167 -2.63 -7.42 -22.82
CA VAL A 167 -1.62 -8.11 -23.61
C VAL A 167 -1.79 -9.62 -23.53
N GLU A 168 -1.78 -10.17 -22.34
CA GLU A 168 -1.89 -11.63 -22.10
C GLU A 168 -2.25 -11.96 -20.64
N GLY A 169 -2.76 -13.17 -20.44
CA GLY A 169 -2.93 -13.78 -19.11
C GLY A 169 -1.87 -14.83 -18.85
N ILE A 170 -0.98 -14.60 -17.88
CA ILE A 170 0.10 -15.50 -17.51
C ILE A 170 -0.36 -16.38 -16.35
N LYS A 171 -0.37 -17.70 -16.53
CA LYS A 171 -0.79 -18.64 -15.47
C LYS A 171 0.04 -18.48 -14.20
N ALA A 172 -0.62 -18.57 -13.07
CA ALA A 172 -0.05 -18.57 -11.73
C ALA A 172 -0.52 -19.84 -10.99
N PRO A 173 0.23 -20.97 -11.09
CA PRO A 173 -0.11 -22.18 -10.37
C PRO A 173 0.02 -21.95 -8.86
N ARG A 174 -1.05 -22.27 -8.10
CA ARG A 174 -1.07 -22.10 -6.64
C ARG A 174 0.05 -22.86 -5.95
N GLU A 175 0.32 -24.09 -6.38
CA GLU A 175 1.36 -24.94 -5.79
C GLU A 175 2.71 -24.24 -5.71
N GLU A 176 3.09 -23.47 -6.75
CA GLU A 176 4.32 -22.72 -6.80
C GLU A 176 4.22 -21.38 -6.04
N TYR A 177 3.21 -20.57 -6.36
CA TYR A 177 3.18 -19.17 -5.93
C TYR A 177 2.63 -18.96 -4.52
N PHE A 178 1.83 -19.89 -4.00
CA PHE A 178 1.42 -19.84 -2.61
C PHE A 178 2.59 -20.12 -1.64
N ALA A 179 3.50 -21.01 -2.00
CA ALA A 179 4.70 -21.27 -1.22
C ALA A 179 5.61 -20.01 -1.18
N LYS A 180 5.84 -19.36 -2.33
CA LYS A 180 6.59 -18.10 -2.43
C LYS A 180 5.96 -16.99 -1.61
N TYR A 181 4.62 -16.84 -1.71
CA TYR A 181 3.87 -15.87 -0.90
C TYR A 181 4.06 -16.09 0.60
N LYS A 182 3.89 -17.34 1.07
CA LYS A 182 4.07 -17.69 2.49
C LYS A 182 5.48 -17.41 2.98
N GLN A 183 6.49 -17.84 2.23
CA GLN A 183 7.89 -17.59 2.59
C GLN A 183 8.15 -16.09 2.75
N ARG A 184 7.70 -15.27 1.81
CA ARG A 184 7.84 -13.81 1.85
C ARG A 184 7.17 -13.20 3.07
N ASP A 185 5.92 -13.62 3.38
CA ASP A 185 5.18 -13.13 4.54
C ASP A 185 5.88 -13.53 5.86
N GLU A 186 6.34 -14.77 5.98
CA GLU A 186 7.07 -15.26 7.15
C GLU A 186 8.39 -14.50 7.36
N GLU A 187 9.16 -14.25 6.30
CA GLU A 187 10.39 -13.46 6.35
C GLU A 187 10.10 -12.00 6.80
N ALA A 188 9.06 -11.38 6.24
CA ALA A 188 8.66 -10.03 6.62
C ALA A 188 8.23 -9.94 8.09
N ARG A 189 7.42 -10.89 8.55
CA ARG A 189 7.01 -10.96 9.97
C ARG A 189 8.17 -11.24 10.91
N GLY A 190 9.14 -12.07 10.48
CA GLY A 190 10.37 -12.33 11.24
C GLY A 190 11.19 -11.05 11.43
N LYS A 191 11.45 -10.33 10.35
CA LYS A 191 12.16 -9.05 10.38
C LYS A 191 11.41 -7.99 11.18
N TYR A 192 10.08 -7.89 11.03
CA TYR A 192 9.27 -6.96 11.81
C TYR A 192 9.38 -7.21 13.31
N ARG A 193 9.33 -8.48 13.74
CA ARG A 193 9.55 -8.81 15.17
C ARG A 193 10.88 -8.28 15.68
N THR A 194 11.93 -8.37 14.87
CA THR A 194 13.24 -7.80 15.21
C THR A 194 13.18 -6.28 15.36
N ILE A 195 12.48 -5.59 14.43
CA ILE A 195 12.28 -4.13 14.52
C ILE A 195 11.49 -3.77 15.79
N ALA A 196 10.35 -4.43 16.01
CA ALA A 196 9.46 -4.13 17.13
C ALA A 196 10.05 -4.45 18.52
N THR A 197 11.12 -5.25 18.58
CA THR A 197 11.83 -5.61 19.83
C THR A 197 13.17 -4.90 20.01
N LYS A 198 13.55 -4.00 19.09
CA LYS A 198 14.74 -3.16 19.26
C LYS A 198 14.64 -2.32 20.53
N PRO A 199 15.75 -2.07 21.25
CA PRO A 199 15.77 -1.04 22.27
C PRO A 199 15.29 0.30 21.71
N VAL A 200 14.49 1.02 22.49
CA VAL A 200 14.02 2.35 22.10
C VAL A 200 15.22 3.29 21.97
N ALA A 201 15.42 3.88 20.80
CA ALA A 201 16.45 4.89 20.61
C ALA A 201 16.04 6.20 21.34
N GLU A 202 17.03 6.90 21.92
CA GLU A 202 16.77 8.14 22.67
C GLU A 202 16.12 9.23 21.80
N ASP A 203 16.39 9.23 20.50
CA ASP A 203 15.86 10.16 19.50
C ASP A 203 14.66 9.61 18.73
N ALA A 204 14.12 8.47 19.14
CA ALA A 204 12.98 7.84 18.46
C ALA A 204 11.73 8.73 18.52
N THR A 205 11.16 9.00 17.37
CA THR A 205 9.93 9.80 17.23
C THR A 205 8.71 8.89 17.19
N TYR A 206 7.81 9.04 18.12
CA TYR A 206 6.52 8.35 18.16
C TYR A 206 5.37 9.27 17.73
N VAL A 207 4.21 8.69 17.46
CA VAL A 207 3.03 9.47 17.06
C VAL A 207 2.65 10.56 18.08
N ILE A 208 2.91 10.32 19.36
CA ILE A 208 2.65 11.32 20.43
C ILE A 208 3.55 12.55 20.29
N ASP A 209 4.79 12.37 19.85
CA ASP A 209 5.75 13.46 19.68
C ASP A 209 5.38 14.30 18.45
N ILE A 210 4.89 13.67 17.38
CA ILE A 210 4.34 14.36 16.19
C ILE A 210 3.19 15.27 16.62
N ILE A 211 2.27 14.77 17.46
CA ILE A 211 1.13 15.56 17.97
C ILE A 211 1.60 16.70 18.86
N ARG A 212 2.51 16.45 19.81
CA ARG A 212 3.01 17.45 20.76
C ARG A 212 3.76 18.58 20.09
N ASN A 213 4.54 18.25 19.05
CA ASN A 213 5.34 19.20 18.30
C ASN A 213 4.57 19.88 17.15
N ASN A 214 3.26 19.58 17.00
CA ASN A 214 2.39 20.10 15.94
C ASN A 214 2.98 19.93 14.52
N TRP A 215 3.60 18.79 14.27
CA TRP A 215 4.17 18.52 12.95
C TRP A 215 3.09 18.37 11.88
N LYS A 216 3.33 19.01 10.73
CA LYS A 216 2.38 19.06 9.60
C LYS A 216 3.08 18.68 8.31
N ASN A 217 2.29 18.41 7.29
CA ASN A 217 2.78 18.17 5.94
C ASN A 217 3.66 19.34 5.45
N GLY A 218 4.78 19.03 4.78
CA GLY A 218 5.74 20.04 4.30
C GLY A 218 6.76 20.54 5.34
N GLN A 219 6.67 20.12 6.60
CA GLN A 219 7.76 20.30 7.56
C GLN A 219 8.67 19.07 7.43
N GLY A 220 10.01 19.30 7.33
CA GLY A 220 10.97 18.21 7.19
C GLY A 220 10.88 17.23 8.36
N ILE A 221 10.41 16.03 8.05
CA ILE A 221 10.29 14.86 8.93
C ILE A 221 11.24 13.79 8.38
#